data_4304b6d072052847a9fb847b848c0c6a
#
_entry.id   4304b6d072052847a9fb847b848c0c6a
#
_cell.length_a   1.000
_cell.length_b   1.000
_cell.length_c   1.000
_cell.angle_alpha   90.00
_cell.angle_beta   90.00
_cell.angle_gamma   90.00
#
_symmetry.space_group_name_H-M   'P 1'
#
loop_
_entity.id
_entity.type
_entity.pdbx_description
1 polymer ?
#
loop_
_entity_poly.entity_id
_entity_poly.type
_entity_poly.pdbx_seq_one_letter_code
_entity_poly.pdbx_strand_id
1 'polypeptide(L)'
;SSTVAVKRKNMKHYSVGSIIWIIVEYASLIFFGFCAIIPIVSCITTAFKTDAEYQNTNVMAFPGSWLNFDNFVNAFKTANMGRAFLNSVIVMVVVLTVSVIVGSQLAYVLNRFKFPGNGFIRNLYTIAALLPAVAMQVTVYQIMSDLHLVNSLGGYIIMSCGTDVISMYIFIQFMENIPLSLDESAIIDGANYWQIYWKIMLPLLKPAIVTSCILKGVGVYNEYYAANLYLMRKEIRTMALSLYTFVGPMGSKYNLICAGVIISLLPALIVFVCCQKQIYSGITAGAVKG
;
A
#
# COMPACT_ATOMS: atom_id res chain seq x y z
N SER A 1 -24.93 -29.81 -48.72
CA SER A 1 -25.59 -30.03 -47.43
C SER A 1 -24.53 -30.03 -46.33
N SER A 2 -24.33 -28.92 -45.66
CA SER A 2 -23.41 -28.76 -44.53
C SER A 2 -24.22 -28.85 -43.22
N THR A 3 -24.10 -29.95 -42.54
CA THR A 3 -24.71 -30.21 -41.24
C THR A 3 -23.96 -29.42 -40.18
N VAL A 4 -24.57 -28.37 -39.65
CA VAL A 4 -24.10 -27.64 -38.48
C VAL A 4 -24.27 -28.51 -37.23
N ALA A 5 -23.15 -29.02 -36.73
CA ALA A 5 -23.12 -29.76 -35.46
C ALA A 5 -23.28 -28.79 -34.30
N VAL A 6 -24.45 -28.72 -33.71
CA VAL A 6 -24.73 -28.01 -32.48
C VAL A 6 -23.96 -28.68 -31.34
N LYS A 7 -22.92 -28.06 -30.83
CA LYS A 7 -22.12 -28.50 -29.69
C LYS A 7 -23.02 -28.51 -28.44
N ARG A 8 -23.58 -29.68 -28.08
CA ARG A 8 -24.34 -29.86 -26.82
C ARG A 8 -23.43 -29.52 -25.66
N LYS A 9 -23.79 -28.47 -24.94
CA LYS A 9 -23.18 -28.04 -23.66
C LYS A 9 -23.45 -29.20 -22.68
N ASN A 10 -22.43 -29.98 -22.34
CA ASN A 10 -22.54 -31.04 -21.33
C ASN A 10 -23.03 -30.41 -20.02
N MET A 11 -24.26 -30.70 -19.63
CA MET A 11 -24.78 -30.41 -18.30
C MET A 11 -23.96 -31.23 -17.30
N LYS A 12 -23.10 -30.57 -16.53
CA LYS A 12 -22.38 -31.21 -15.43
C LYS A 12 -23.42 -31.70 -14.43
N HIS A 13 -23.62 -33.04 -14.32
CA HIS A 13 -24.35 -33.65 -13.22
C HIS A 13 -23.55 -33.39 -11.94
N TYR A 14 -23.97 -32.41 -11.15
CA TYR A 14 -23.41 -32.19 -9.84
C TYR A 14 -23.86 -33.29 -8.88
N SER A 15 -22.92 -34.00 -8.25
CA SER A 15 -23.22 -34.90 -7.13
C SER A 15 -23.84 -34.09 -5.98
N VAL A 16 -24.70 -34.71 -5.18
CA VAL A 16 -25.31 -34.07 -4.01
C VAL A 16 -24.24 -33.45 -3.10
N GLY A 17 -23.10 -34.13 -2.92
CA GLY A 17 -21.95 -33.58 -2.18
C GLY A 17 -21.36 -32.34 -2.79
N SER A 18 -21.27 -32.23 -4.14
CA SER A 18 -20.78 -31.02 -4.80
C SER A 18 -21.76 -29.86 -4.69
N ILE A 19 -23.05 -30.12 -4.65
CA ILE A 19 -24.08 -29.08 -4.43
C ILE A 19 -23.97 -28.53 -3.02
N ILE A 20 -23.86 -29.39 -2.01
CA ILE A 20 -23.67 -28.97 -0.60
C ILE A 20 -22.39 -28.11 -0.48
N TRP A 21 -21.30 -28.54 -1.11
CA TRP A 21 -20.03 -27.80 -1.06
C TRP A 21 -20.13 -26.41 -1.70
N ILE A 22 -20.80 -26.29 -2.84
CA ILE A 22 -21.10 -25.02 -3.49
C ILE A 22 -21.95 -24.11 -2.59
N ILE A 23 -22.99 -24.67 -1.93
CA ILE A 23 -23.83 -23.89 -1.01
C ILE A 23 -23.00 -23.34 0.16
N VAL A 24 -22.13 -24.18 0.76
CA VAL A 24 -21.24 -23.75 1.86
C VAL A 24 -20.27 -22.67 1.39
N GLU A 25 -19.69 -22.81 0.19
CA GLU A 25 -18.79 -21.83 -0.41
C GLU A 25 -19.48 -20.47 -0.59
N TYR A 26 -20.66 -20.45 -1.25
CA TYR A 26 -21.40 -19.20 -1.45
C TYR A 26 -21.91 -18.62 -0.13
N ALA A 27 -22.37 -19.43 0.81
CA ALA A 27 -22.80 -18.94 2.12
C ALA A 27 -21.64 -18.31 2.89
N SER A 28 -20.45 -18.91 2.85
CA SER A 28 -19.25 -18.35 3.48
C SER A 28 -18.83 -17.04 2.81
N LEU A 29 -18.83 -16.97 1.47
CA LEU A 29 -18.49 -15.75 0.74
C LEU A 29 -19.47 -14.61 1.04
N ILE A 30 -20.77 -14.89 1.09
CA ILE A 30 -21.81 -13.90 1.46
C ILE A 30 -21.61 -13.44 2.90
N PHE A 31 -21.38 -14.37 3.83
CA PHE A 31 -21.19 -14.06 5.25
C PHE A 31 -19.96 -13.17 5.45
N PHE A 32 -18.79 -13.54 4.91
CA PHE A 32 -17.58 -12.75 5.04
C PHE A 32 -17.68 -11.43 4.26
N GLY A 33 -18.33 -11.41 3.10
CA GLY A 33 -18.63 -10.20 2.36
C GLY A 33 -19.48 -9.23 3.16
N PHE A 34 -20.52 -9.70 3.83
CA PHE A 34 -21.36 -8.91 4.72
C PHE A 34 -20.55 -8.35 5.91
N CYS A 35 -19.74 -9.20 6.57
CA CYS A 35 -18.87 -8.78 7.67
C CYS A 35 -17.86 -7.69 7.24
N ALA A 36 -17.36 -7.74 6.01
CA ALA A 36 -16.45 -6.74 5.47
C ALA A 36 -17.14 -5.39 5.17
N ILE A 37 -18.42 -5.41 4.81
CA ILE A 37 -19.19 -4.20 4.48
C ILE A 37 -19.68 -3.47 5.74
N ILE A 38 -19.99 -4.17 6.82
CA ILE A 38 -20.52 -3.59 8.07
C ILE A 38 -19.68 -2.41 8.59
N PRO A 39 -18.33 -2.50 8.72
CA PRO A 39 -17.53 -1.37 9.21
C PRO A 39 -17.62 -0.15 8.30
N ILE A 40 -17.70 -0.37 6.98
CA ILE A 40 -17.80 0.72 5.99
C ILE A 40 -19.14 1.44 6.13
N VAL A 41 -20.23 0.68 6.20
CA VAL A 41 -21.59 1.24 6.40
C VAL A 41 -21.65 1.98 7.73
N SER A 42 -21.14 1.39 8.80
CA SER A 42 -21.09 2.03 10.13
C SER A 42 -20.28 3.33 10.11
N CYS A 43 -19.15 3.37 9.42
CA CYS A 43 -18.35 4.57 9.25
C CYS A 43 -19.11 5.66 8.48
N ILE A 44 -19.78 5.29 7.38
CA ILE A 44 -20.58 6.23 6.59
C ILE A 44 -21.75 6.79 7.40
N THR A 45 -22.54 5.93 8.04
CA THR A 45 -23.69 6.39 8.86
C THR A 45 -23.23 7.31 10.00
N THR A 46 -22.15 6.96 10.68
CA THR A 46 -21.58 7.72 11.80
C THR A 46 -21.06 9.09 11.34
N ALA A 47 -20.46 9.19 10.16
CA ALA A 47 -19.94 10.44 9.63
C ALA A 47 -21.01 11.53 9.44
N PHE A 48 -22.25 11.15 9.19
CA PHE A 48 -23.37 12.10 9.01
C PHE A 48 -24.15 12.39 10.29
N LYS A 49 -23.90 11.68 11.41
CA LYS A 49 -24.58 11.91 12.70
C LYS A 49 -24.07 13.16 13.40
N THR A 50 -24.98 13.90 14.02
CA THR A 50 -24.62 14.93 15.00
C THR A 50 -24.00 14.28 16.26
N ASP A 51 -23.32 15.07 17.10
CA ASP A 51 -22.76 14.56 18.38
C ASP A 51 -23.88 13.97 19.27
N ALA A 52 -25.08 14.62 19.31
CA ALA A 52 -26.19 14.12 20.08
C ALA A 52 -26.76 12.79 19.52
N GLU A 53 -26.89 12.67 18.21
CA GLU A 53 -27.33 11.43 17.57
C GLU A 53 -26.33 10.31 17.81
N TYR A 54 -25.03 10.59 17.69
CA TYR A 54 -24.00 9.59 17.92
C TYR A 54 -24.05 9.04 19.35
N GLN A 55 -24.28 9.91 20.35
CA GLN A 55 -24.34 9.50 21.76
C GLN A 55 -25.62 8.75 22.14
N ASN A 56 -26.73 9.05 21.48
CA ASN A 56 -28.05 8.54 21.86
C ASN A 56 -28.63 7.46 20.94
N THR A 57 -27.93 7.12 19.84
CA THR A 57 -28.40 6.10 18.90
C THR A 57 -27.39 4.96 18.74
N ASN A 58 -27.88 3.80 18.28
CA ASN A 58 -27.01 2.68 17.93
C ASN A 58 -26.06 3.07 16.77
N VAL A 59 -24.86 2.53 16.77
CA VAL A 59 -23.84 2.77 15.73
C VAL A 59 -24.36 2.47 14.31
N MET A 60 -25.21 1.46 14.16
CA MET A 60 -25.81 1.06 12.88
C MET A 60 -27.09 1.83 12.53
N ALA A 61 -27.61 2.67 13.45
CA ALA A 61 -28.78 3.50 13.15
C ALA A 61 -28.46 4.54 12.07
N PHE A 62 -29.41 4.80 11.19
CA PHE A 62 -29.25 5.84 10.17
C PHE A 62 -29.20 7.23 10.80
N PRO A 63 -28.46 8.19 10.21
CA PRO A 63 -28.47 9.57 10.64
C PRO A 63 -29.84 10.21 10.37
N GLY A 64 -30.23 11.19 11.17
CA GLY A 64 -31.46 11.94 10.95
C GLY A 64 -31.48 12.76 9.65
N SER A 65 -30.28 13.11 9.16
CA SER A 65 -30.10 13.78 7.86
C SER A 65 -28.81 13.33 7.17
N TRP A 66 -28.93 12.91 5.91
CA TRP A 66 -27.79 12.62 5.02
C TRP A 66 -27.16 13.87 4.40
N LEU A 67 -27.71 15.06 4.69
CA LEU A 67 -27.20 16.34 4.21
C LEU A 67 -26.39 17.08 5.29
N ASN A 68 -26.11 16.44 6.42
CA ASN A 68 -25.27 17.00 7.48
C ASN A 68 -23.78 16.84 7.13
N PHE A 69 -23.20 17.84 6.47
CA PHE A 69 -21.78 17.87 6.12
C PHE A 69 -20.91 18.57 7.15
N ASP A 70 -21.44 18.99 8.28
CA ASP A 70 -20.69 19.73 9.30
C ASP A 70 -19.50 18.96 9.84
N ASN A 71 -19.65 17.64 10.02
CA ASN A 71 -18.54 16.78 10.46
C ASN A 71 -17.39 16.76 9.46
N PHE A 72 -17.70 16.75 8.16
CA PHE A 72 -16.68 16.75 7.10
C PHE A 72 -15.92 18.08 7.07
N VAL A 73 -16.62 19.20 7.17
CA VAL A 73 -16.03 20.55 7.23
C VAL A 73 -15.18 20.71 8.49
N ASN A 74 -15.70 20.29 9.63
CA ASN A 74 -15.01 20.37 10.91
C ASN A 74 -13.78 19.43 10.95
N ALA A 75 -13.90 18.19 10.46
CA ALA A 75 -12.78 17.28 10.36
C ALA A 75 -11.68 17.86 9.46
N PHE A 76 -12.04 18.33 8.27
CA PHE A 76 -11.09 18.89 7.32
C PHE A 76 -10.30 20.08 7.89
N LYS A 77 -11.01 21.03 8.54
CA LYS A 77 -10.40 22.23 9.13
C LYS A 77 -9.59 21.92 10.38
N THR A 78 -10.15 21.20 11.35
CA THR A 78 -9.53 20.95 12.67
C THR A 78 -8.29 20.08 12.57
N ALA A 79 -8.32 19.05 11.72
CA ALA A 79 -7.19 18.19 11.48
C ALA A 79 -6.21 18.74 10.42
N ASN A 80 -6.47 19.91 9.84
CA ASN A 80 -5.66 20.51 8.77
C ASN A 80 -5.39 19.51 7.61
N MET A 81 -6.44 18.82 7.18
CA MET A 81 -6.33 17.67 6.28
C MET A 81 -5.73 18.03 4.91
N GLY A 82 -5.92 19.26 4.42
CA GLY A 82 -5.30 19.71 3.18
C GLY A 82 -3.78 19.69 3.25
N ARG A 83 -3.19 20.18 4.35
CA ARG A 83 -1.73 20.15 4.58
C ARG A 83 -1.26 18.71 4.86
N ALA A 84 -2.00 17.97 5.65
CA ALA A 84 -1.70 16.56 5.93
C ALA A 84 -1.68 15.71 4.65
N PHE A 85 -2.59 15.96 3.72
CA PHE A 85 -2.58 15.34 2.40
C PHE A 85 -1.33 15.69 1.60
N LEU A 86 -0.99 16.99 1.53
CA LEU A 86 0.23 17.43 0.85
C LEU A 86 1.49 16.77 1.45
N ASN A 87 1.59 16.72 2.78
CA ASN A 87 2.69 16.05 3.46
C ASN A 87 2.75 14.55 3.08
N SER A 88 1.61 13.85 3.09
CA SER A 88 1.53 12.44 2.67
C SER A 88 1.98 12.25 1.23
N VAL A 89 1.58 13.12 0.31
CA VAL A 89 2.02 13.05 -1.09
C VAL A 89 3.52 13.28 -1.21
N ILE A 90 4.08 14.28 -0.52
CA ILE A 90 5.52 14.55 -0.52
C ILE A 90 6.29 13.33 0.00
N VAL A 91 5.90 12.80 1.17
CA VAL A 91 6.52 11.60 1.75
C VAL A 91 6.45 10.44 0.77
N MET A 92 5.26 10.15 0.24
CA MET A 92 5.04 9.04 -0.68
C MET A 92 5.87 9.16 -1.96
N VAL A 93 5.86 10.32 -2.62
CA VAL A 93 6.62 10.53 -3.86
C VAL A 93 8.12 10.35 -3.64
N VAL A 94 8.67 10.96 -2.59
CA VAL A 94 10.11 10.87 -2.31
C VAL A 94 10.50 9.45 -1.90
N VAL A 95 9.75 8.84 -0.96
CA VAL A 95 10.03 7.48 -0.47
C VAL A 95 9.93 6.45 -1.61
N LEU A 96 8.89 6.51 -2.45
CA LEU A 96 8.75 5.60 -3.57
C LEU A 96 9.87 5.78 -4.60
N THR A 97 10.19 7.01 -4.95
CA THR A 97 11.27 7.29 -5.92
C THR A 97 12.61 6.76 -5.44
N VAL A 98 12.99 7.08 -4.21
CA VAL A 98 14.26 6.60 -3.62
C VAL A 98 14.26 5.08 -3.49
N SER A 99 13.17 4.48 -3.01
CA SER A 99 13.08 3.02 -2.84
C SER A 99 13.15 2.27 -4.16
N VAL A 100 12.53 2.78 -5.23
CA VAL A 100 12.61 2.19 -6.57
C VAL A 100 14.04 2.28 -7.11
N ILE A 101 14.66 3.45 -7.04
CA ILE A 101 16.03 3.64 -7.55
C ILE A 101 17.02 2.76 -6.78
N VAL A 102 17.03 2.85 -5.46
CA VAL A 102 17.99 2.09 -4.62
C VAL A 102 17.70 0.59 -4.70
N GLY A 103 16.43 0.18 -4.57
CA GLY A 103 16.03 -1.23 -4.61
C GLY A 103 16.31 -1.90 -5.95
N SER A 104 16.04 -1.22 -7.08
CA SER A 104 16.30 -1.77 -8.42
C SER A 104 17.79 -1.80 -8.77
N GLN A 105 18.58 -0.81 -8.32
CA GLN A 105 20.04 -0.83 -8.47
C GLN A 105 20.67 -1.99 -7.67
N LEU A 106 20.24 -2.14 -6.41
CA LEU A 106 20.72 -3.25 -5.58
C LEU A 106 20.35 -4.59 -6.20
N ALA A 107 19.11 -4.75 -6.66
CA ALA A 107 18.65 -5.95 -7.35
C ALA A 107 19.46 -6.21 -8.63
N TYR A 108 19.78 -5.16 -9.40
CA TYR A 108 20.61 -5.26 -10.60
C TYR A 108 22.00 -5.81 -10.28
N VAL A 109 22.65 -5.23 -9.27
CA VAL A 109 23.98 -5.69 -8.85
C VAL A 109 23.93 -7.14 -8.34
N LEU A 110 22.98 -7.47 -7.48
CA LEU A 110 22.86 -8.81 -6.91
C LEU A 110 22.45 -9.87 -7.93
N ASN A 111 21.74 -9.51 -8.99
CA ASN A 111 21.29 -10.44 -10.01
C ASN A 111 22.34 -10.64 -11.11
N ARG A 112 22.95 -9.56 -11.60
CA ARG A 112 23.85 -9.59 -12.77
C ARG A 112 25.30 -9.87 -12.44
N PHE A 113 25.77 -9.49 -11.25
CA PHE A 113 27.18 -9.60 -10.90
C PHE A 113 27.42 -10.75 -9.92
N LYS A 114 28.38 -11.62 -10.28
CA LYS A 114 28.88 -12.67 -9.38
C LYS A 114 30.13 -12.14 -8.68
N PHE A 115 30.04 -11.89 -7.39
CA PHE A 115 31.16 -11.45 -6.57
C PHE A 115 31.17 -12.17 -5.22
N PRO A 116 32.32 -12.29 -4.54
CA PRO A 116 32.39 -12.85 -3.19
C PRO A 116 31.52 -12.06 -2.24
N GLY A 117 30.61 -12.71 -1.52
CA GLY A 117 29.66 -12.05 -0.60
C GLY A 117 28.27 -11.73 -1.17
N ASN A 118 27.99 -11.95 -2.47
CA ASN A 118 26.67 -11.74 -3.04
C ASN A 118 25.58 -12.50 -2.26
N GLY A 119 25.79 -13.80 -2.00
CA GLY A 119 24.85 -14.63 -1.21
C GLY A 119 24.72 -14.17 0.23
N PHE A 120 25.81 -13.69 0.84
CA PHE A 120 25.78 -13.15 2.19
C PHE A 120 24.90 -11.89 2.27
N ILE A 121 25.04 -10.97 1.32
CA ILE A 121 24.20 -9.75 1.27
C ILE A 121 22.73 -10.13 1.08
N ARG A 122 22.38 -11.05 0.18
CA ARG A 122 21.01 -11.54 0.00
C ARG A 122 20.45 -12.10 1.30
N ASN A 123 21.22 -12.92 2.01
CA ASN A 123 20.80 -13.51 3.28
C ASN A 123 20.63 -12.46 4.38
N LEU A 124 21.49 -11.43 4.44
CA LEU A 124 21.32 -10.32 5.38
C LEU A 124 19.98 -9.59 5.18
N TYR A 125 19.60 -9.31 3.93
CA TYR A 125 18.29 -8.70 3.64
C TYR A 125 17.14 -9.63 4.04
N THR A 126 17.27 -10.94 3.81
CA THR A 126 16.26 -11.91 4.25
C THR A 126 16.12 -11.93 5.77
N ILE A 127 17.25 -11.94 6.50
CA ILE A 127 17.26 -11.88 7.97
C ILE A 127 16.65 -10.55 8.45
N ALA A 128 17.02 -9.44 7.83
CA ALA A 128 16.47 -8.12 8.17
C ALA A 128 14.93 -8.07 8.01
N ALA A 129 14.37 -8.77 7.01
CA ALA A 129 12.93 -8.87 6.83
C ALA A 129 12.21 -9.64 7.95
N LEU A 130 12.91 -10.53 8.66
CA LEU A 130 12.35 -11.30 9.77
C LEU A 130 12.36 -10.53 11.09
N LEU A 131 13.11 -9.43 11.17
CA LEU A 131 13.16 -8.61 12.37
C LEU A 131 11.85 -7.81 12.52
N PRO A 132 11.16 -7.90 13.67
CA PRO A 132 9.94 -7.16 13.89
C PRO A 132 10.24 -5.65 13.95
N ALA A 133 9.67 -4.90 13.01
CA ALA A 133 9.90 -3.45 12.90
C ALA A 133 9.60 -2.71 14.20
N VAL A 134 8.57 -3.13 14.95
CA VAL A 134 8.19 -2.52 16.22
C VAL A 134 9.30 -2.67 17.28
N ALA A 135 9.99 -3.83 17.33
CA ALA A 135 11.08 -4.05 18.29
C ALA A 135 12.31 -3.16 17.98
N MET A 136 12.52 -2.81 16.73
CA MET A 136 13.63 -1.93 16.30
C MET A 136 13.35 -0.45 16.57
N GLN A 137 12.11 -0.05 16.83
CA GLN A 137 11.72 1.36 16.93
C GLN A 137 12.44 2.13 18.03
N VAL A 138 12.74 1.50 19.15
CA VAL A 138 13.45 2.18 20.26
C VAL A 138 14.84 2.64 19.83
N THR A 139 15.60 1.72 19.21
CA THR A 139 16.97 2.03 18.73
C THR A 139 16.94 3.01 17.58
N VAL A 140 16.03 2.84 16.62
CA VAL A 140 15.87 3.76 15.48
C VAL A 140 15.50 5.17 15.98
N TYR A 141 14.60 5.27 16.97
CA TYR A 141 14.23 6.55 17.56
C TYR A 141 15.42 7.25 18.24
N GLN A 142 16.27 6.52 18.97
CA GLN A 142 17.48 7.05 19.56
C GLN A 142 18.43 7.63 18.49
N ILE A 143 18.71 6.86 17.44
CA ILE A 143 19.56 7.31 16.33
C ILE A 143 18.98 8.57 15.68
N MET A 144 17.67 8.58 15.40
CA MET A 144 17.01 9.75 14.80
C MET A 144 17.02 10.97 15.71
N SER A 145 16.94 10.76 17.04
CA SER A 145 17.04 11.82 18.04
C SER A 145 18.44 12.40 18.10
N ASP A 146 19.47 11.56 18.14
CA ASP A 146 20.87 11.99 18.17
C ASP A 146 21.28 12.77 16.90
N LEU A 147 20.67 12.41 15.77
CA LEU A 147 20.83 13.10 14.50
C LEU A 147 19.96 14.36 14.36
N HIS A 148 19.18 14.73 15.38
CA HIS A 148 18.22 15.85 15.38
C HIS A 148 17.19 15.78 14.23
N LEU A 149 16.81 14.58 13.81
CA LEU A 149 15.88 14.32 12.72
C LEU A 149 14.43 14.05 13.20
N VAL A 150 14.22 13.90 14.51
CA VAL A 150 12.88 13.76 15.10
C VAL A 150 12.11 15.07 14.96
N ASN A 151 10.79 14.96 14.82
CA ASN A 151 9.86 16.07 14.65
C ASN A 151 10.15 16.94 13.41
N SER A 152 10.64 16.30 12.34
CA SER A 152 10.82 16.92 11.04
C SER A 152 10.30 15.99 9.92
N LEU A 153 9.66 16.59 8.90
CA LEU A 153 9.17 15.82 7.75
C LEU A 153 10.32 15.20 6.96
N GLY A 154 11.45 15.94 6.83
CA GLY A 154 12.65 15.44 6.16
C GLY A 154 13.27 14.24 6.87
N GLY A 155 13.37 14.29 8.21
CA GLY A 155 13.84 13.15 9.00
C GLY A 155 12.94 11.92 8.84
N TYR A 156 11.62 12.09 8.89
CA TYR A 156 10.67 11.00 8.66
C TYR A 156 10.80 10.40 7.25
N ILE A 157 11.02 11.24 6.23
CA ILE A 157 11.28 10.78 4.85
C ILE A 157 12.57 9.97 4.79
N ILE A 158 13.67 10.47 5.36
CA ILE A 158 14.97 9.75 5.37
C ILE A 158 14.82 8.38 6.01
N MET A 159 14.18 8.30 7.19
CA MET A 159 13.92 7.04 7.86
C MET A 159 13.09 6.07 6.99
N SER A 160 12.08 6.59 6.28
CA SER A 160 11.17 5.81 5.45
C SER A 160 11.76 5.38 4.10
N CYS A 161 12.87 6.00 3.66
CA CYS A 161 13.55 5.68 2.40
C CYS A 161 14.39 4.39 2.44
N GLY A 162 14.44 3.70 3.58
CA GLY A 162 15.16 2.43 3.70
C GLY A 162 14.76 1.41 2.63
N THR A 163 15.69 0.55 2.27
CA THR A 163 15.47 -0.48 1.25
C THR A 163 14.40 -1.46 1.71
N ASP A 164 13.34 -1.52 0.95
CA ASP A 164 12.27 -2.49 1.15
C ASP A 164 12.69 -3.84 0.58
N VAL A 165 12.79 -4.84 1.46
CA VAL A 165 13.19 -6.20 1.08
C VAL A 165 12.22 -6.80 0.06
N ILE A 166 10.92 -6.55 0.21
CA ILE A 166 9.90 -7.07 -0.71
C ILE A 166 10.11 -6.49 -2.11
N SER A 167 10.30 -5.19 -2.22
CA SER A 167 10.58 -4.54 -3.52
C SER A 167 11.86 -5.05 -4.16
N MET A 168 12.92 -5.25 -3.38
CA MET A 168 14.18 -5.81 -3.87
C MET A 168 13.97 -7.21 -4.49
N TYR A 169 13.25 -8.10 -3.80
CA TYR A 169 12.99 -9.44 -4.33
C TYR A 169 12.08 -9.43 -5.55
N ILE A 170 11.08 -8.54 -5.61
CA ILE A 170 10.27 -8.33 -6.80
C ILE A 170 11.16 -7.95 -7.99
N PHE A 171 12.09 -7.01 -7.81
CA PHE A 171 13.01 -6.61 -8.88
C PHE A 171 13.95 -7.74 -9.29
N ILE A 172 14.50 -8.50 -8.35
CA ILE A 172 15.35 -9.67 -8.65
C ILE A 172 14.58 -10.69 -9.49
N GLN A 173 13.36 -11.07 -9.09
CA GLN A 173 12.54 -12.04 -9.81
C GLN A 173 12.19 -11.59 -11.22
N PHE A 174 11.90 -10.31 -11.42
CA PHE A 174 11.66 -9.77 -12.76
C PHE A 174 12.94 -9.77 -13.61
N MET A 175 14.09 -9.43 -13.03
CA MET A 175 15.39 -9.46 -13.72
C MET A 175 15.82 -10.86 -14.13
N GLU A 176 15.48 -11.89 -13.36
CA GLU A 176 15.74 -13.29 -13.69
C GLU A 176 15.04 -13.74 -14.99
N ASN A 177 13.95 -13.08 -15.39
CA ASN A 177 13.26 -13.35 -16.65
C ASN A 177 13.81 -12.54 -17.85
N ILE A 178 14.75 -11.62 -17.62
CA ILE A 178 15.39 -10.82 -18.67
C ILE A 178 16.68 -11.53 -19.10
N PRO A 179 16.80 -11.95 -20.38
CA PRO A 179 17.99 -12.66 -20.85
C PRO A 179 19.28 -11.86 -20.67
N LEU A 180 20.34 -12.52 -20.26
CA LEU A 180 21.69 -11.92 -20.13
C LEU A 180 22.23 -11.41 -21.45
N SER A 181 21.82 -12.02 -22.58
CA SER A 181 22.22 -11.61 -23.92
C SER A 181 21.91 -10.15 -24.25
N LEU A 182 20.93 -9.54 -23.58
CA LEU A 182 20.65 -8.10 -23.74
C LEU A 182 21.79 -7.24 -23.15
N ASP A 183 22.29 -7.62 -21.98
CA ASP A 183 23.42 -6.93 -21.35
C ASP A 183 24.70 -7.12 -22.19
N GLU A 184 24.96 -8.36 -22.67
CA GLU A 184 26.10 -8.70 -23.51
C GLU A 184 26.08 -7.95 -24.85
N SER A 185 24.95 -7.90 -25.52
CA SER A 185 24.79 -7.14 -26.77
C SER A 185 25.05 -5.66 -26.54
N ALA A 186 24.52 -5.08 -25.46
CA ALA A 186 24.75 -3.68 -25.14
C ALA A 186 26.24 -3.37 -24.83
N ILE A 187 26.95 -4.32 -24.20
CA ILE A 187 28.40 -4.18 -23.97
C ILE A 187 29.16 -4.20 -25.29
N ILE A 188 28.79 -5.07 -26.22
CA ILE A 188 29.39 -5.11 -27.57
C ILE A 188 29.17 -3.79 -28.31
N ASP A 189 28.00 -3.17 -28.13
CA ASP A 189 27.66 -1.84 -28.68
C ASP A 189 28.36 -0.69 -27.92
N GLY A 190 29.22 -0.99 -26.93
CA GLY A 190 30.03 -0.01 -26.19
C GLY A 190 29.32 0.66 -25.03
N ALA A 191 28.16 0.13 -24.59
CA ALA A 191 27.47 0.66 -23.43
C ALA A 191 28.17 0.24 -22.11
N ASN A 192 28.31 1.17 -21.17
CA ASN A 192 28.75 0.85 -19.82
C ASN A 192 27.57 0.36 -18.96
N TYR A 193 27.85 -0.28 -17.81
CA TYR A 193 26.81 -0.83 -16.92
C TYR A 193 25.80 0.18 -16.43
N TRP A 194 26.20 1.46 -16.25
CA TRP A 194 25.30 2.54 -15.86
C TRP A 194 24.31 2.86 -16.99
N GLN A 195 24.76 2.86 -18.24
CA GLN A 195 23.89 3.04 -19.41
C GLN A 195 22.95 1.85 -19.60
N ILE A 196 23.44 0.62 -19.40
CA ILE A 196 22.62 -0.60 -19.45
C ILE A 196 21.52 -0.52 -18.39
N TYR A 197 21.86 -0.18 -17.15
CA TYR A 197 20.87 -0.05 -16.08
C TYR A 197 19.79 0.98 -16.43
N TRP A 198 20.14 2.21 -16.78
CA TRP A 198 19.18 3.28 -16.99
C TRP A 198 18.40 3.16 -18.30
N LYS A 199 19.03 2.72 -19.39
CA LYS A 199 18.44 2.72 -20.73
C LYS A 199 17.75 1.41 -21.11
N ILE A 200 18.16 0.29 -20.49
CA ILE A 200 17.67 -1.05 -20.83
C ILE A 200 16.94 -1.66 -19.64
N MET A 201 17.60 -1.83 -18.51
CA MET A 201 17.06 -2.60 -17.38
C MET A 201 15.91 -1.88 -16.70
N LEU A 202 16.06 -0.62 -16.33
CA LEU A 202 15.03 0.14 -15.63
C LEU A 202 13.72 0.26 -16.43
N PRO A 203 13.72 0.55 -17.74
CA PRO A 203 12.51 0.50 -18.56
C PRO A 203 11.85 -0.88 -18.63
N LEU A 204 12.63 -1.96 -18.74
CA LEU A 204 12.12 -3.33 -18.76
C LEU A 204 11.50 -3.73 -17.40
N LEU A 205 11.96 -3.15 -16.30
CA LEU A 205 11.40 -3.37 -14.96
C LEU A 205 10.10 -2.60 -14.69
N LYS A 206 9.56 -1.85 -15.63
CA LYS A 206 8.35 -1.05 -15.44
C LYS A 206 7.19 -1.79 -14.75
N PRO A 207 6.84 -3.06 -15.10
CA PRO A 207 5.80 -3.80 -14.38
C PRO A 207 6.17 -4.06 -12.91
N ALA A 208 7.42 -4.43 -12.64
CA ALA A 208 7.92 -4.64 -11.27
C ALA A 208 7.91 -3.34 -10.45
N ILE A 209 8.29 -2.21 -11.07
CA ILE A 209 8.24 -0.88 -10.45
C ILE A 209 6.82 -0.53 -10.05
N VAL A 210 5.84 -0.72 -10.95
CA VAL A 210 4.44 -0.45 -10.65
C VAL A 210 3.96 -1.30 -9.48
N THR A 211 4.26 -2.60 -9.47
CA THR A 211 3.90 -3.51 -8.37
C THR A 211 4.51 -3.07 -7.04
N SER A 212 5.82 -2.78 -7.03
CA SER A 212 6.54 -2.29 -5.86
C SER A 212 5.96 -0.96 -5.34
N CYS A 213 5.70 0.00 -6.24
CA CYS A 213 5.11 1.29 -5.89
C CYS A 213 3.72 1.15 -5.27
N ILE A 214 2.89 0.23 -5.78
CA ILE A 214 1.56 -0.01 -5.23
C ILE A 214 1.67 -0.58 -3.81
N LEU A 215 2.44 -1.66 -3.62
CA LEU A 215 2.57 -2.32 -2.32
C LEU A 215 3.16 -1.37 -1.27
N LYS A 216 4.26 -0.72 -1.59
CA LYS A 216 4.91 0.22 -0.67
C LYS A 216 4.11 1.51 -0.48
N GLY A 217 3.49 2.03 -1.55
CA GLY A 217 2.70 3.26 -1.51
C GLY A 217 1.49 3.15 -0.60
N VAL A 218 0.77 2.02 -0.64
CA VAL A 218 -0.34 1.74 0.29
C VAL A 218 0.18 1.72 1.73
N GLY A 219 1.32 1.06 1.99
CA GLY A 219 1.95 1.04 3.31
C GLY A 219 2.31 2.44 3.82
N VAL A 220 2.99 3.23 2.99
CA VAL A 220 3.42 4.60 3.34
C VAL A 220 2.22 5.53 3.58
N TYR A 221 1.16 5.42 2.77
CA TYR A 221 -0.04 6.26 2.92
C TYR A 221 -0.79 5.97 4.23
N ASN A 222 -0.86 4.70 4.62
CA ASN A 222 -1.58 4.25 5.82
C ASN A 222 -0.70 4.21 7.08
N GLU A 223 0.61 4.55 6.96
CA GLU A 223 1.53 4.48 8.09
C GLU A 223 1.17 5.51 9.16
N TYR A 224 0.69 4.98 10.27
CA TYR A 224 0.30 5.77 11.43
C TYR A 224 1.32 5.64 12.57
N TYR A 225 1.77 4.41 12.86
CA TYR A 225 2.55 4.12 14.08
C TYR A 225 3.89 4.88 14.10
N ALA A 226 4.69 4.72 13.06
CA ALA A 226 5.94 5.46 12.93
C ALA A 226 5.68 6.97 12.80
N ALA A 227 4.69 7.38 12.01
CA ALA A 227 4.34 8.79 11.87
C ALA A 227 4.00 9.44 13.23
N ASN A 228 3.30 8.74 14.12
CA ASN A 228 2.96 9.23 15.46
C ASN A 228 4.18 9.42 16.37
N LEU A 229 5.22 8.60 16.20
CA LEU A 229 6.45 8.73 16.97
C LEU A 229 7.32 9.91 16.50
N TYR A 230 7.35 10.17 15.19
CA TYR A 230 8.30 11.11 14.59
C TYR A 230 7.70 12.45 14.17
N LEU A 231 6.37 12.60 14.07
CA LEU A 231 5.70 13.81 13.57
C LEU A 231 4.78 14.44 14.65
N MET A 232 5.37 15.04 15.66
CA MET A 232 4.61 15.57 16.82
C MET A 232 3.82 16.83 16.47
N ARG A 233 4.41 17.76 15.67
CA ARG A 233 3.76 19.02 15.29
C ARG A 233 2.62 18.78 14.29
N LYS A 234 1.50 19.50 14.46
CA LYS A 234 0.32 19.36 13.58
C LYS A 234 0.61 19.67 12.11
N GLU A 235 1.53 20.63 11.85
CA GLU A 235 1.85 21.12 10.51
C GLU A 235 2.57 20.09 9.64
N ILE A 236 3.23 19.10 10.27
CA ILE A 236 4.01 18.07 9.55
C ILE A 236 3.33 16.69 9.56
N ARG A 237 2.14 16.58 10.13
CA ARG A 237 1.40 15.30 10.17
C ARG A 237 1.04 14.81 8.78
N THR A 238 1.08 13.50 8.61
CA THR A 238 0.54 12.79 7.44
C THR A 238 -0.98 12.64 7.55
N MET A 239 -1.62 12.24 6.47
CA MET A 239 -3.07 12.07 6.41
C MET A 239 -3.58 11.06 7.45
N ALA A 240 -2.96 9.89 7.53
CA ALA A 240 -3.31 8.87 8.53
C ALA A 240 -3.16 9.41 9.96
N LEU A 241 -2.07 10.13 10.26
CA LEU A 241 -1.84 10.70 11.59
C LEU A 241 -2.79 11.85 11.91
N SER A 242 -3.26 12.61 10.92
CA SER A 242 -4.16 13.75 11.13
C SER A 242 -5.48 13.36 11.78
N LEU A 243 -5.97 12.14 11.53
CA LEU A 243 -7.21 11.59 12.11
C LEU A 243 -7.13 11.45 13.63
N TYR A 244 -5.95 11.26 14.18
CA TYR A 244 -5.73 11.18 15.63
C TYR A 244 -5.94 12.51 16.37
N THR A 245 -6.13 13.59 15.66
CA THR A 245 -6.52 14.87 16.28
C THR A 245 -7.83 14.77 17.06
N PHE A 246 -8.70 13.82 16.72
CA PHE A 246 -10.01 13.61 17.34
C PHE A 246 -10.04 12.53 18.41
N VAL A 247 -8.90 11.88 18.67
CA VAL A 247 -8.74 10.91 19.74
C VAL A 247 -8.24 11.63 20.99
N GLY A 248 -9.00 11.57 22.06
CA GLY A 248 -8.67 12.27 23.32
C GLY A 248 -8.79 11.38 24.54
N PRO A 249 -8.15 11.74 25.66
CA PRO A 249 -8.20 10.98 26.91
C PRO A 249 -9.61 10.93 27.55
N MET A 250 -10.47 11.88 27.24
CA MET A 250 -11.85 11.92 27.73
C MET A 250 -12.87 11.34 26.73
N GLY A 251 -12.41 10.66 25.70
CA GLY A 251 -13.25 10.10 24.65
C GLY A 251 -12.85 10.58 23.25
N SER A 252 -13.29 9.86 22.27
CA SER A 252 -13.01 10.14 20.85
C SER A 252 -14.25 10.63 20.15
N LYS A 253 -14.11 11.63 19.29
CA LYS A 253 -15.19 12.12 18.42
C LYS A 253 -15.28 11.25 17.16
N TYR A 254 -15.92 10.09 17.29
CA TYR A 254 -15.97 9.11 16.21
C TYR A 254 -16.71 9.61 14.95
N ASN A 255 -17.69 10.51 15.09
CA ASN A 255 -18.34 11.16 13.95
C ASN A 255 -17.33 11.98 13.12
N LEU A 256 -16.43 12.72 13.76
CA LEU A 256 -15.37 13.47 13.07
C LEU A 256 -14.29 12.52 12.52
N ILE A 257 -13.94 11.46 13.26
CA ILE A 257 -12.99 10.44 12.78
C ILE A 257 -13.55 9.80 11.51
N CYS A 258 -14.80 9.35 11.53
CA CYS A 258 -15.45 8.71 10.37
C CYS A 258 -15.52 9.66 9.16
N ALA A 259 -15.88 10.91 9.37
CA ALA A 259 -15.87 11.93 8.32
C ALA A 259 -14.46 12.12 7.73
N GLY A 260 -13.44 12.20 8.60
CA GLY A 260 -12.04 12.30 8.19
C GLY A 260 -11.56 11.05 7.44
N VAL A 261 -11.95 9.85 7.87
CA VAL A 261 -11.64 8.59 7.17
C VAL A 261 -12.20 8.60 5.76
N ILE A 262 -13.47 9.02 5.58
CA ILE A 262 -14.08 9.13 4.25
C ILE A 262 -13.30 10.13 3.38
N ILE A 263 -12.94 11.30 3.91
CA ILE A 263 -12.13 12.29 3.18
C ILE A 263 -10.78 11.68 2.78
N SER A 264 -10.11 10.96 3.69
CA SER A 264 -8.80 10.35 3.42
C SER A 264 -8.87 9.20 2.42
N LEU A 265 -10.02 8.53 2.31
CA LEU A 265 -10.25 7.44 1.37
C LEU A 265 -10.41 7.93 -0.07
N LEU A 266 -10.96 9.13 -0.29
CA LEU A 266 -11.24 9.65 -1.64
C LEU A 266 -10.00 9.69 -2.56
N PRO A 267 -8.84 10.22 -2.17
CA PRO A 267 -7.65 10.19 -3.02
C PRO A 267 -7.19 8.77 -3.34
N ALA A 268 -7.26 7.87 -2.35
CA ALA A 268 -6.88 6.46 -2.54
C ALA A 268 -7.82 5.75 -3.54
N LEU A 269 -9.12 6.01 -3.48
CA LEU A 269 -10.10 5.50 -4.45
C LEU A 269 -9.85 6.04 -5.85
N ILE A 270 -9.55 7.32 -6.00
CA ILE A 270 -9.21 7.93 -7.31
C ILE A 270 -7.98 7.24 -7.90
N VAL A 271 -6.92 7.09 -7.12
CA VAL A 271 -5.70 6.38 -7.56
C VAL A 271 -6.01 4.93 -7.92
N PHE A 272 -6.80 4.23 -7.11
CA PHE A 272 -7.21 2.85 -7.38
C PHE A 272 -7.96 2.74 -8.72
N VAL A 273 -8.98 3.56 -8.94
CA VAL A 273 -9.76 3.54 -10.19
C VAL A 273 -8.88 3.84 -11.41
N CYS A 274 -7.94 4.79 -11.30
CA CYS A 274 -7.01 5.12 -12.37
C CYS A 274 -5.99 4.02 -12.65
N CYS A 275 -5.52 3.33 -11.61
CA CYS A 275 -4.42 2.37 -11.68
C CYS A 275 -4.87 0.90 -11.58
N GLN A 276 -6.19 0.60 -11.51
CA GLN A 276 -6.68 -0.76 -11.28
C GLN A 276 -6.15 -1.79 -12.30
N LYS A 277 -6.03 -1.42 -13.58
CA LYS A 277 -5.49 -2.33 -14.62
C LYS A 277 -4.03 -2.72 -14.33
N GLN A 278 -3.22 -1.74 -13.92
CA GLN A 278 -1.82 -1.95 -13.56
C GLN A 278 -1.71 -2.76 -12.26
N ILE A 279 -2.60 -2.51 -11.29
CA ILE A 279 -2.68 -3.25 -10.03
C ILE A 279 -2.96 -4.74 -10.32
N TYR A 280 -3.98 -5.04 -11.11
CA TYR A 280 -4.31 -6.42 -11.45
C TYR A 280 -3.20 -7.11 -12.25
N SER A 281 -2.61 -6.43 -13.24
CA SER A 281 -1.52 -7.01 -14.04
C SER A 281 -0.26 -7.27 -13.20
N GLY A 282 0.05 -6.40 -12.22
CA GLY A 282 1.18 -6.56 -11.33
C GLY A 282 1.00 -7.75 -10.37
N ILE A 283 -0.19 -7.90 -9.78
CA ILE A 283 -0.51 -9.01 -8.87
C ILE A 283 -0.50 -10.35 -9.62
N THR A 284 -1.11 -10.41 -10.82
CA THR A 284 -1.17 -11.64 -11.61
C THR A 284 0.20 -12.05 -12.14
N ALA A 285 1.05 -11.12 -12.53
CA ALA A 285 2.43 -11.43 -12.95
C ALA A 285 3.27 -12.05 -11.82
N GLY A 286 2.98 -11.73 -10.55
CA GLY A 286 3.59 -12.36 -9.37
C GLY A 286 2.98 -13.71 -9.00
N ALA A 287 1.70 -13.96 -9.33
CA ALA A 287 0.94 -15.15 -8.93
C ALA A 287 1.02 -16.32 -9.92
N VAL A 288 1.40 -16.10 -11.18
CA VAL A 288 1.38 -17.13 -12.24
C VAL A 288 2.60 -18.07 -12.20
N LYS A 289 3.39 -18.05 -11.15
CA LYS A 289 4.52 -19.00 -10.93
C LYS A 289 4.28 -19.94 -9.75
N GLY A 290 3.02 -20.37 -9.54
CA GLY A 290 2.67 -21.49 -8.68
C GLY A 290 2.22 -22.67 -9.51
#